data_ba38657f934d02e85608f8f253cef682
#
_entry.id   ba38657f934d02e85608f8f253cef682
#
_cell.length_a   1.000
_cell.length_b   1.000
_cell.length_c   1.000
_cell.angle_alpha   90.00
_cell.angle_beta   90.00
_cell.angle_gamma   90.00
#
_symmetry.space_group_name_H-M   'P 1'
#
loop_
_entity.id
_entity.type
_entity.pdbx_description
1 polymer ?
#
loop_
_entity_poly.entity_id
_entity_poly.type
_entity_poly.pdbx_seq_one_letter_code
_entity_poly.pdbx_strand_id
1 'polypeptide(L)'
;MARIKSPEKRSAILQAAVREIAEVGPGAPTAKIAKRAGLAAGTLFTYFANKEELLNELYAELKIEAYRKVNTNFPLKANLERRARHLWSSYLDWAIEFPEKRKVSLQLNVSDLITPETRIRADAERGMIEVTLGELEGRGALRGLPVGFAAALMGAMQEATMNFIARQPKRREELVERAFRVFWRALR
;
A
#
# COMPACT_ATOMS: atom_id res chain seq x y z
N MET A 1 -28.77 -21.20 -12.88
CA MET A 1 -28.14 -20.99 -11.57
C MET A 1 -26.83 -20.24 -11.76
N ALA A 2 -26.68 -19.05 -11.20
CA ALA A 2 -25.40 -18.33 -11.22
C ALA A 2 -24.40 -19.14 -10.38
N ARG A 3 -23.31 -19.54 -10.98
CA ARG A 3 -22.23 -20.27 -10.28
C ARG A 3 -21.62 -19.36 -9.23
N ILE A 4 -21.75 -19.70 -7.95
CA ILE A 4 -21.16 -18.95 -6.84
C ILE A 4 -19.65 -18.81 -7.11
N LYS A 5 -19.15 -17.59 -7.19
CA LYS A 5 -17.72 -17.31 -7.40
C LYS A 5 -16.95 -17.75 -6.15
N SER A 6 -15.96 -18.64 -6.30
CA SER A 6 -15.13 -19.11 -5.18
C SER A 6 -14.19 -18.00 -4.70
N PRO A 7 -14.22 -17.64 -3.40
CA PRO A 7 -13.29 -16.67 -2.82
C PRO A 7 -11.82 -17.10 -2.96
N GLU A 8 -11.55 -18.42 -2.89
CA GLU A 8 -10.22 -18.98 -3.00
C GLU A 8 -9.62 -18.75 -4.40
N LYS A 9 -10.45 -18.94 -5.45
CA LYS A 9 -10.01 -18.67 -6.84
C LYS A 9 -9.79 -17.18 -7.07
N ARG A 10 -10.65 -16.32 -6.52
CA ARG A 10 -10.45 -14.86 -6.58
C ARG A 10 -9.12 -14.48 -5.92
N SER A 11 -8.85 -14.99 -4.73
CA SER A 11 -7.58 -14.77 -4.02
C SER A 11 -6.38 -15.28 -4.81
N ALA A 12 -6.48 -16.49 -5.41
CA ALA A 12 -5.41 -17.04 -6.23
C ALA A 12 -5.09 -16.16 -7.46
N ILE A 13 -6.11 -15.59 -8.12
CA ILE A 13 -5.91 -14.66 -9.24
C ILE A 13 -5.18 -13.40 -8.77
N LEU A 14 -5.58 -12.81 -7.64
CA LEU A 14 -4.95 -11.59 -7.12
C LEU A 14 -3.50 -11.84 -6.67
N GLN A 15 -3.21 -12.97 -6.04
CA GLN A 15 -1.84 -13.36 -5.69
C GLN A 15 -0.97 -13.59 -6.94
N ALA A 16 -1.52 -14.24 -7.98
CA ALA A 16 -0.84 -14.42 -9.26
C ALA A 16 -0.58 -13.07 -9.95
N ALA A 17 -1.55 -12.14 -9.88
CA ALA A 17 -1.42 -10.80 -10.41
C ALA A 17 -0.31 -10.01 -9.70
N VAL A 18 -0.18 -10.11 -8.36
CA VAL A 18 0.94 -9.50 -7.63
C VAL A 18 2.27 -9.97 -8.21
N ARG A 19 2.47 -11.28 -8.36
CA ARG A 19 3.74 -11.85 -8.86
C ARG A 19 4.04 -11.42 -10.29
N GLU A 20 3.06 -11.54 -11.20
CA GLU A 20 3.26 -11.16 -12.61
C GLU A 20 3.53 -9.66 -12.77
N ILE A 21 2.78 -8.82 -12.05
CA ILE A 21 2.98 -7.36 -12.11
C ILE A 21 4.31 -6.97 -11.45
N ALA A 22 4.70 -7.61 -10.37
CA ALA A 22 6.01 -7.37 -9.76
C ALA A 22 7.18 -7.70 -10.73
N GLU A 23 7.02 -8.69 -11.60
CA GLU A 23 8.02 -9.08 -12.59
C GLU A 23 8.05 -8.14 -13.81
N VAL A 24 6.90 -7.89 -14.43
CA VAL A 24 6.83 -7.24 -15.76
C VAL A 24 6.03 -5.92 -15.78
N GLY A 25 5.53 -5.48 -14.64
CA GLY A 25 4.74 -4.24 -14.51
C GLY A 25 3.24 -4.43 -14.79
N PRO A 26 2.45 -3.32 -14.67
CA PRO A 26 0.98 -3.35 -14.85
C PRO A 26 0.54 -3.82 -16.25
N GLY A 27 1.45 -3.83 -17.23
CA GLY A 27 1.26 -4.39 -18.56
C GLY A 27 1.09 -5.92 -18.61
N ALA A 28 1.35 -6.66 -17.51
CA ALA A 28 1.29 -8.11 -17.42
C ALA A 28 0.08 -8.70 -18.17
N PRO A 29 0.27 -9.71 -19.05
CA PRO A 29 -0.83 -10.34 -19.78
C PRO A 29 -1.75 -11.13 -18.83
N THR A 30 -3.06 -10.96 -18.96
CA THR A 30 -4.06 -11.67 -18.15
C THR A 30 -3.98 -13.20 -18.32
N ALA A 31 -3.58 -13.66 -19.50
CA ALA A 31 -3.35 -15.09 -19.77
C ALA A 31 -2.22 -15.67 -18.88
N LYS A 32 -1.13 -14.91 -18.65
CA LYS A 32 -0.06 -15.33 -17.73
C LYS A 32 -0.52 -15.33 -16.29
N ILE A 33 -1.30 -14.32 -15.88
CA ILE A 33 -1.90 -14.26 -14.55
C ILE A 33 -2.81 -15.48 -14.31
N ALA A 34 -3.71 -15.80 -15.25
CA ALA A 34 -4.58 -16.97 -15.15
C ALA A 34 -3.78 -18.28 -15.06
N LYS A 35 -2.78 -18.46 -15.92
CA LYS A 35 -1.90 -19.63 -15.90
C LYS A 35 -1.18 -19.77 -14.55
N ARG A 36 -0.64 -18.68 -14.00
CA ARG A 36 0.04 -18.69 -12.69
C ARG A 36 -0.93 -18.99 -11.54
N ALA A 37 -2.20 -18.60 -11.67
CA ALA A 37 -3.27 -18.92 -10.73
C ALA A 37 -3.79 -20.37 -10.87
N GLY A 38 -3.26 -21.18 -11.81
CA GLY A 38 -3.74 -22.53 -12.08
C GLY A 38 -5.11 -22.58 -12.77
N LEU A 39 -5.49 -21.52 -13.52
CA LEU A 39 -6.80 -21.36 -14.14
C LEU A 39 -6.69 -21.22 -15.66
N ALA A 40 -7.76 -21.64 -16.37
CA ALA A 40 -7.92 -21.32 -17.78
C ALA A 40 -8.10 -19.80 -17.95
N ALA A 41 -7.57 -19.24 -19.06
CA ALA A 41 -7.62 -17.80 -19.33
C ALA A 41 -9.03 -17.19 -19.23
N GLY A 42 -10.05 -17.88 -19.76
CA GLY A 42 -11.45 -17.42 -19.67
C GLY A 42 -12.02 -17.41 -18.25
N THR A 43 -11.47 -18.23 -17.33
CA THR A 43 -11.94 -18.28 -15.94
C THR A 43 -11.64 -16.98 -15.20
N LEU A 44 -10.52 -16.31 -15.50
CA LEU A 44 -10.18 -15.01 -14.90
C LEU A 44 -11.31 -13.99 -15.15
N PHE A 45 -11.83 -13.93 -16.36
CA PHE A 45 -12.91 -13.01 -16.75
C PHE A 45 -14.26 -13.36 -16.13
N THR A 46 -14.41 -14.54 -15.53
CA THR A 46 -15.58 -14.84 -14.68
C THR A 46 -15.53 -14.05 -13.36
N TYR A 47 -14.31 -13.73 -12.86
CA TYR A 47 -14.11 -13.03 -11.60
C TYR A 47 -13.97 -11.51 -11.77
N PHE A 48 -13.30 -11.08 -12.83
CA PHE A 48 -13.03 -9.67 -13.17
C PHE A 48 -13.43 -9.45 -14.64
N ALA A 49 -14.35 -8.53 -14.92
CA ALA A 49 -14.89 -8.33 -16.25
C ALA A 49 -13.81 -7.98 -17.30
N ASN A 50 -12.76 -7.31 -16.86
CA ASN A 50 -11.61 -6.94 -17.69
C ASN A 50 -10.35 -6.78 -16.84
N LYS A 51 -9.22 -6.43 -17.48
CA LYS A 51 -7.95 -6.21 -16.82
C LYS A 51 -7.98 -4.98 -15.91
N GLU A 52 -8.69 -3.94 -16.28
CA GLU A 52 -8.79 -2.70 -15.48
C GLU A 52 -9.49 -2.97 -14.16
N GLU A 53 -10.59 -3.72 -14.16
CA GLU A 53 -11.26 -4.14 -12.94
C GLU A 53 -10.33 -4.97 -12.05
N LEU A 54 -9.57 -5.92 -12.63
CA LEU A 54 -8.57 -6.69 -11.88
C LEU A 54 -7.54 -5.78 -11.21
N LEU A 55 -7.01 -4.79 -11.90
CA LEU A 55 -6.00 -3.88 -11.36
C LEU A 55 -6.58 -2.97 -10.28
N ASN A 56 -7.81 -2.48 -10.45
CA ASN A 56 -8.49 -1.66 -9.46
C ASN A 56 -8.79 -2.45 -8.17
N GLU A 57 -9.30 -3.68 -8.29
CA GLU A 57 -9.53 -4.56 -7.15
C GLU A 57 -8.22 -4.92 -6.45
N LEU A 58 -7.16 -5.22 -7.20
CA LEU A 58 -5.84 -5.50 -6.65
C LEU A 58 -5.29 -4.30 -5.88
N TYR A 59 -5.37 -3.09 -6.46
CA TYR A 59 -4.94 -1.85 -5.80
C TYR A 59 -5.65 -1.65 -4.48
N ALA A 60 -6.99 -1.74 -4.47
CA ALA A 60 -7.78 -1.55 -3.26
C ALA A 60 -7.40 -2.58 -2.19
N GLU A 61 -7.27 -3.87 -2.54
CA GLU A 61 -6.89 -4.90 -1.57
C GLU A 61 -5.49 -4.68 -0.97
N LEU A 62 -4.51 -4.28 -1.79
CA LEU A 62 -3.15 -4.00 -1.29
C LEU A 62 -3.14 -2.80 -0.34
N LYS A 63 -3.88 -1.75 -0.65
CA LYS A 63 -4.02 -0.57 0.22
C LYS A 63 -4.71 -0.94 1.55
N ILE A 64 -5.84 -1.62 1.47
CA ILE A 64 -6.61 -2.03 2.63
C ILE A 64 -5.80 -2.98 3.54
N GLU A 65 -5.04 -3.92 2.95
CA GLU A 65 -4.15 -4.80 3.71
C GLU A 65 -3.09 -4.00 4.47
N ALA A 66 -2.42 -3.06 3.80
CA ALA A 66 -1.43 -2.19 4.43
C ALA A 66 -2.06 -1.33 5.54
N TYR A 67 -3.24 -0.74 5.30
CA TYR A 67 -3.94 0.06 6.31
C TYR A 67 -4.37 -0.77 7.53
N ARG A 68 -4.85 -1.99 7.34
CA ARG A 68 -5.18 -2.89 8.44
C ARG A 68 -3.96 -3.22 9.29
N LYS A 69 -2.81 -3.50 8.66
CA LYS A 69 -1.56 -3.73 9.38
C LYS A 69 -1.16 -2.51 10.21
N VAL A 70 -1.26 -1.31 9.63
CA VAL A 70 -0.93 -0.05 10.33
C VAL A 70 -1.92 0.25 11.46
N ASN A 71 -3.21 -0.04 11.30
CA ASN A 71 -4.21 0.18 12.34
C ASN A 71 -4.17 -0.87 13.46
N THR A 72 -3.48 -2.01 13.25
CA THR A 72 -3.33 -3.05 14.28
C THR A 72 -2.52 -2.51 15.46
N ASN A 73 -3.05 -2.68 16.69
CA ASN A 73 -2.42 -2.22 17.94
C ASN A 73 -2.08 -0.72 17.95
N PHE A 74 -2.87 0.09 17.23
CA PHE A 74 -2.63 1.52 17.14
C PHE A 74 -2.70 2.19 18.52
N PRO A 75 -1.70 3.01 18.90
CA PRO A 75 -1.61 3.59 20.24
C PRO A 75 -2.51 4.83 20.40
N LEU A 76 -3.82 4.65 20.44
CA LEU A 76 -4.85 5.69 20.46
C LEU A 76 -4.61 6.81 21.50
N LYS A 77 -4.17 6.43 22.69
CA LYS A 77 -3.96 7.36 23.84
C LYS A 77 -2.58 8.03 23.84
N ALA A 78 -1.72 7.68 22.89
CA ALA A 78 -0.37 8.25 22.82
C ALA A 78 -0.38 9.66 22.22
N ASN A 79 0.71 10.42 22.48
CA ASN A 79 0.93 11.70 21.82
C ASN A 79 1.13 11.54 20.31
N LEU A 80 1.05 12.64 19.57
CA LEU A 80 1.12 12.63 18.10
C LEU A 80 2.43 12.03 17.57
N GLU A 81 3.58 12.30 18.21
CA GLU A 81 4.86 11.73 17.80
C GLU A 81 4.84 10.20 17.85
N ARG A 82 4.33 9.63 18.94
CA ARG A 82 4.24 8.17 19.09
C ARG A 82 3.24 7.55 18.11
N ARG A 83 2.14 8.23 17.80
CA ARG A 83 1.18 7.80 16.77
C ARG A 83 1.81 7.85 15.38
N ALA A 84 2.46 8.95 15.04
CA ALA A 84 3.18 9.09 13.77
C ALA A 84 4.31 8.05 13.61
N ARG A 85 5.04 7.77 14.69
CA ARG A 85 6.06 6.69 14.71
C ARG A 85 5.44 5.32 14.47
N HIS A 86 4.27 5.07 15.03
CA HIS A 86 3.54 3.82 14.78
C HIS A 86 3.17 3.68 13.30
N LEU A 87 2.60 4.74 12.66
CA LEU A 87 2.34 4.74 11.21
C LEU A 87 3.61 4.43 10.43
N TRP A 88 4.70 5.10 10.78
CA TRP A 88 6.00 4.95 10.13
C TRP A 88 6.49 3.51 10.19
N SER A 89 6.60 2.94 11.39
CA SER A 89 7.20 1.61 11.60
C SER A 89 6.31 0.50 11.06
N SER A 90 4.99 0.56 11.30
CA SER A 90 4.06 -0.50 10.87
C SER A 90 3.96 -0.62 9.36
N TYR A 91 4.01 0.50 8.62
CA TYR A 91 4.08 0.45 7.17
C TYR A 91 5.40 -0.16 6.67
N LEU A 92 6.53 0.24 7.26
CA LEU A 92 7.84 -0.33 6.89
C LEU A 92 7.90 -1.84 7.19
N ASP A 93 7.31 -2.28 8.30
CA ASP A 93 7.21 -3.71 8.63
C ASP A 93 6.41 -4.48 7.58
N TRP A 94 5.23 -3.97 7.18
CA TRP A 94 4.45 -4.55 6.09
C TRP A 94 5.23 -4.57 4.76
N ALA A 95 5.89 -3.47 4.43
CA ALA A 95 6.64 -3.33 3.18
C ALA A 95 7.85 -4.27 3.10
N ILE A 96 8.48 -4.58 4.24
CA ILE A 96 9.59 -5.53 4.34
C ILE A 96 9.08 -6.98 4.26
N GLU A 97 7.96 -7.26 4.93
CA GLU A 97 7.34 -8.58 4.95
C GLU A 97 6.79 -8.97 3.55
N PHE A 98 6.28 -7.98 2.79
CA PHE A 98 5.64 -8.21 1.48
C PHE A 98 6.25 -7.34 0.36
N PRO A 99 7.51 -7.55 -0.03
CA PRO A 99 8.22 -6.66 -0.96
C PRO A 99 7.58 -6.62 -2.37
N GLU A 100 7.02 -7.73 -2.86
CA GLU A 100 6.32 -7.76 -4.14
C GLU A 100 5.01 -6.96 -4.08
N LYS A 101 4.23 -7.10 -3.00
CA LYS A 101 3.00 -6.32 -2.80
C LYS A 101 3.29 -4.82 -2.74
N ARG A 102 4.34 -4.43 -1.99
CA ARG A 102 4.80 -3.05 -1.96
C ARG A 102 5.14 -2.54 -3.37
N LYS A 103 5.97 -3.29 -4.12
CA LYS A 103 6.37 -2.92 -5.48
C LYS A 103 5.16 -2.69 -6.38
N VAL A 104 4.20 -3.61 -6.36
CA VAL A 104 2.95 -3.51 -7.13
C VAL A 104 2.09 -2.33 -6.67
N SER A 105 1.94 -2.15 -5.35
CA SER A 105 1.19 -1.01 -4.80
C SER A 105 1.75 0.33 -5.27
N LEU A 106 3.07 0.49 -5.33
CA LEU A 106 3.73 1.71 -5.84
C LEU A 106 3.47 1.92 -7.33
N GLN A 107 3.62 0.86 -8.14
CA GLN A 107 3.37 0.94 -9.57
C GLN A 107 1.92 1.31 -9.90
N LEU A 108 0.96 0.73 -9.18
CA LEU A 108 -0.45 1.03 -9.34
C LEU A 108 -0.82 2.41 -8.79
N ASN A 109 -0.15 2.89 -7.74
CA ASN A 109 -0.42 4.20 -7.15
C ASN A 109 -0.22 5.36 -8.12
N VAL A 110 0.72 5.23 -9.05
CA VAL A 110 0.99 6.24 -10.09
C VAL A 110 0.35 5.92 -11.44
N SER A 111 -0.46 4.87 -11.51
CA SER A 111 -1.10 4.42 -12.75
C SER A 111 -2.43 5.13 -12.99
N ASP A 112 -2.63 5.64 -14.20
CA ASP A 112 -3.90 6.23 -14.65
C ASP A 112 -5.03 5.18 -14.81
N LEU A 113 -4.69 3.88 -14.74
CA LEU A 113 -5.67 2.78 -14.76
C LEU A 113 -6.47 2.67 -13.46
N ILE A 114 -5.98 3.28 -12.38
CA ILE A 114 -6.66 3.26 -11.08
C ILE A 114 -7.62 4.44 -10.99
N THR A 115 -8.91 4.11 -10.94
CA THR A 115 -9.96 5.13 -10.97
C THR A 115 -10.04 5.93 -9.67
N PRO A 116 -10.55 7.18 -9.72
CA PRO A 116 -10.79 7.99 -8.53
C PRO A 116 -11.68 7.28 -7.50
N GLU A 117 -12.73 6.59 -7.95
CA GLU A 117 -13.66 5.85 -7.08
C GLU A 117 -12.93 4.72 -6.32
N THR A 118 -12.01 4.01 -6.99
CA THR A 118 -11.21 2.97 -6.34
C THR A 118 -10.28 3.56 -5.29
N ARG A 119 -9.68 4.72 -5.56
CA ARG A 119 -8.84 5.44 -4.59
C ARG A 119 -9.66 5.86 -3.37
N ILE A 120 -10.83 6.48 -3.58
CA ILE A 120 -11.74 6.89 -2.50
C ILE A 120 -12.16 5.68 -1.66
N ARG A 121 -12.54 4.57 -2.30
CA ARG A 121 -12.91 3.32 -1.62
C ARG A 121 -11.77 2.77 -0.75
N ALA A 122 -10.56 2.75 -1.27
CA ALA A 122 -9.39 2.30 -0.50
C ALA A 122 -9.09 3.23 0.67
N ASP A 123 -9.16 4.54 0.45
CA ASP A 123 -8.84 5.55 1.45
C ASP A 123 -9.88 5.62 2.59
N ALA A 124 -11.13 5.20 2.36
CA ALA A 124 -12.14 5.07 3.41
C ALA A 124 -11.71 4.11 4.54
N GLU A 125 -10.78 3.19 4.28
CA GLU A 125 -10.26 2.24 5.27
C GLU A 125 -9.03 2.76 6.05
N ARG A 126 -8.61 4.02 5.85
CA ARG A 126 -7.43 4.59 6.52
C ARG A 126 -7.56 4.65 8.05
N GLY A 127 -8.77 4.89 8.58
CA GLY A 127 -9.00 4.91 10.03
C GLY A 127 -8.09 5.91 10.76
N MET A 128 -7.32 5.43 11.75
CA MET A 128 -6.43 6.28 12.56
C MET A 128 -5.24 6.87 11.78
N ILE A 129 -4.93 6.33 10.60
CA ILE A 129 -3.93 6.91 9.70
C ILE A 129 -4.38 8.31 9.28
N GLU A 130 -5.63 8.45 8.81
CA GLU A 130 -6.21 9.73 8.37
C GLU A 130 -6.22 10.76 9.49
N VAL A 131 -6.71 10.38 10.67
CA VAL A 131 -6.73 11.26 11.85
C VAL A 131 -5.33 11.76 12.21
N THR A 132 -4.34 10.86 12.24
CA THR A 132 -2.98 11.21 12.62
C THR A 132 -2.30 12.11 11.59
N LEU A 133 -2.49 11.82 10.29
CA LEU A 133 -1.94 12.64 9.21
C LEU A 133 -2.58 14.04 9.19
N GLY A 134 -3.90 14.14 9.39
CA GLY A 134 -4.59 15.43 9.50
C GLY A 134 -4.08 16.29 10.65
N GLU A 135 -3.77 15.69 11.81
CA GLU A 135 -3.16 16.43 12.93
C GLU A 135 -1.73 16.91 12.60
N LEU A 136 -0.96 16.16 11.79
CA LEU A 136 0.36 16.58 11.32
C LEU A 136 0.26 17.78 10.37
N GLU A 137 -0.71 17.79 9.46
CA GLU A 137 -0.92 18.87 8.48
C GLU A 137 -1.21 20.23 9.13
N GLY A 138 -1.81 20.23 10.33
CA GLY A 138 -2.03 21.42 11.12
C GLY A 138 -0.80 22.00 11.82
N ARG A 139 0.40 21.41 11.69
CA ARG A 139 1.58 21.73 12.50
C ARG A 139 2.80 22.18 11.71
N GLY A 140 3.60 22.99 12.38
CA GLY A 140 4.95 23.38 11.96
C GLY A 140 5.03 23.78 10.49
N ALA A 141 6.01 23.26 9.81
CA ALA A 141 6.26 23.53 8.38
C ALA A 141 5.20 22.96 7.43
N LEU A 142 4.30 22.07 7.88
CA LEU A 142 3.21 21.55 7.05
C LEU A 142 1.97 22.46 7.03
N ARG A 143 1.87 23.39 7.97
CA ARG A 143 0.71 24.28 8.04
C ARG A 143 0.57 25.11 6.76
N GLY A 144 -0.62 25.04 6.15
CA GLY A 144 -0.93 25.78 4.92
C GLY A 144 -0.50 25.05 3.62
N LEU A 145 0.11 23.88 3.71
CA LEU A 145 0.33 23.03 2.55
C LEU A 145 -0.96 22.30 2.16
N PRO A 146 -1.08 21.85 0.90
CA PRO A 146 -2.26 21.10 0.45
C PRO A 146 -2.55 19.86 1.30
N VAL A 147 -3.84 19.55 1.46
CA VAL A 147 -4.29 18.31 2.13
C VAL A 147 -3.65 17.09 1.45
N GLY A 148 -3.18 16.13 2.25
CA GLY A 148 -2.47 14.95 1.77
C GLY A 148 -0.94 15.13 1.69
N PHE A 149 -0.42 16.35 1.91
CA PHE A 149 1.03 16.57 1.82
C PHE A 149 1.80 15.80 2.90
N ALA A 150 1.27 15.69 4.12
CA ALA A 150 1.89 14.90 5.19
C ALA A 150 2.01 13.42 4.80
N ALA A 151 0.96 12.86 4.19
CA ALA A 151 0.96 11.49 3.69
C ALA A 151 2.00 11.29 2.58
N ALA A 152 2.06 12.23 1.62
CA ALA A 152 3.00 12.18 0.51
C ALA A 152 4.46 12.27 1.01
N LEU A 153 4.75 13.18 1.93
CA LEU A 153 6.08 13.35 2.51
C LEU A 153 6.51 12.09 3.30
N MET A 154 5.63 11.60 4.18
CA MET A 154 5.90 10.37 4.95
C MET A 154 6.16 9.20 4.01
N GLY A 155 5.32 8.99 3.01
CA GLY A 155 5.46 7.92 2.04
C GLY A 155 6.76 8.01 1.24
N ALA A 156 7.15 9.19 0.75
CA ALA A 156 8.39 9.40 0.03
C ALA A 156 9.63 9.06 0.88
N MET A 157 9.63 9.47 2.15
CA MET A 157 10.72 9.15 3.08
C MET A 157 10.74 7.67 3.48
N GLN A 158 9.57 7.03 3.64
CA GLN A 158 9.49 5.58 3.86
C GLN A 158 10.07 4.82 2.67
N GLU A 159 9.76 5.22 1.43
CA GLU A 159 10.30 4.60 0.22
C GLU A 159 11.83 4.77 0.12
N ALA A 160 12.35 5.96 0.39
CA ALA A 160 13.79 6.18 0.47
C ALA A 160 14.42 5.25 1.53
N THR A 161 13.83 5.16 2.72
CA THR A 161 14.31 4.30 3.81
C THR A 161 14.33 2.83 3.37
N MET A 162 13.27 2.35 2.73
CA MET A 162 13.17 0.98 2.21
C MET A 162 14.26 0.67 1.18
N ASN A 163 14.55 1.61 0.28
CA ASN A 163 15.59 1.42 -0.73
C ASN A 163 16.99 1.27 -0.09
N PHE A 164 17.26 1.94 1.02
CA PHE A 164 18.49 1.77 1.77
C PHE A 164 18.50 0.48 2.60
N ILE A 165 17.39 0.09 3.23
CA ILE A 165 17.26 -1.18 3.96
C ILE A 165 17.53 -2.36 3.01
N ALA A 166 16.98 -2.34 1.78
CA ALA A 166 17.20 -3.39 0.81
C ALA A 166 18.69 -3.58 0.45
N ARG A 167 19.47 -2.49 0.46
CA ARG A 167 20.92 -2.53 0.19
C ARG A 167 21.77 -2.84 1.44
N GLN A 168 21.24 -2.54 2.63
CA GLN A 168 21.94 -2.64 3.92
C GLN A 168 21.03 -3.26 4.99
N PRO A 169 20.60 -4.53 4.83
CA PRO A 169 19.60 -5.14 5.70
C PRO A 169 20.01 -5.22 7.17
N LYS A 170 21.32 -5.31 7.45
CA LYS A 170 21.87 -5.33 8.82
C LYS A 170 21.68 -3.99 9.57
N ARG A 171 21.42 -2.90 8.85
CA ARG A 171 21.19 -1.56 9.43
C ARG A 171 19.70 -1.17 9.49
N ARG A 172 18.79 -2.14 9.31
CA ARG A 172 17.35 -1.89 9.27
C ARG A 172 16.87 -1.03 10.44
N GLU A 173 17.13 -1.46 11.67
CA GLU A 173 16.66 -0.78 12.88
C GLU A 173 17.18 0.65 12.98
N GLU A 174 18.49 0.84 12.73
CA GLU A 174 19.12 2.15 12.69
C GLU A 174 18.47 3.06 11.65
N LEU A 175 18.28 2.56 10.42
CA LEU A 175 17.71 3.34 9.31
C LEU A 175 16.26 3.75 9.59
N VAL A 176 15.43 2.81 10.09
CA VAL A 176 14.04 3.09 10.46
C VAL A 176 13.96 4.21 11.50
N GLU A 177 14.76 4.10 12.57
CA GLU A 177 14.75 5.05 13.68
C GLU A 177 15.30 6.42 13.30
N ARG A 178 16.44 6.46 12.58
CA ARG A 178 17.07 7.73 12.19
C ARG A 178 16.25 8.47 11.14
N ALA A 179 15.68 7.76 10.16
CA ALA A 179 14.84 8.37 9.14
C ALA A 179 13.54 8.94 9.75
N PHE A 180 12.91 8.22 10.71
CA PHE A 180 11.79 8.79 11.45
C PHE A 180 12.18 10.07 12.18
N ARG A 181 13.33 10.12 12.86
CA ARG A 181 13.79 11.33 13.54
C ARG A 181 14.00 12.51 12.59
N VAL A 182 14.50 12.26 11.38
CA VAL A 182 14.63 13.30 10.34
C VAL A 182 13.24 13.80 9.94
N PHE A 183 12.31 12.89 9.60
CA PHE A 183 10.93 13.25 9.30
C PHE A 183 10.30 14.09 10.41
N TRP A 184 10.37 13.63 11.65
CA TRP A 184 9.76 14.31 12.79
C TRP A 184 10.34 15.70 13.05
N ARG A 185 11.66 15.87 12.89
CA ARG A 185 12.32 17.17 13.03
C ARG A 185 11.93 18.17 11.94
N ALA A 186 11.69 17.69 10.74
CA ALA A 186 11.24 18.55 9.63
C ALA A 186 9.81 19.12 9.84
N LEU A 187 9.04 18.55 10.79
CA LEU A 187 7.69 19.02 11.14
C LEU A 187 7.64 20.03 12.30
N ARG A 188 8.76 20.33 12.92
CA ARG A 188 8.87 21.31 13.98
C ARG A 188 9.14 22.70 13.40
#